data_5596435e091133738ae0f8e2215a574c
#
_entry.id   5596435e091133738ae0f8e2215a574c
#
_cell.length_a   1.000
_cell.length_b   1.000
_cell.length_c   1.000
_cell.angle_alpha   90.00
_cell.angle_beta   90.00
_cell.angle_gamma   90.00
#
_symmetry.space_group_name_H-M   'P 1'
#
loop_
_entity.id
_entity.type
_entity.pdbx_description
1 polymer ?
#
loop_
_entity_poly.entity_id
_entity_poly.type
_entity_poly.pdbx_seq_one_letter_code
_entity_poly.pdbx_strand_id
1 'polypeptide(L)'
;MGFVINNNLAANNSYRNLNATQSDLSKSLEKLSTGLRINRAGDDAAGLAISEGLKAQVTGSAQAARNAQDGISVIQTTEGALTEVHSILQRMRDLAVQGASDTNNADARTAIKNEGDSLGQELDRLTKGTNFNGIDLLKGATGAGVTATATPGSLEIQVGTGGTSGTDSIKIKVGDVSTAVGALSSATTAGDFLVDTATNAQATIGKIDTAIKNISAQRADLGAAQNRLEHTIKSLNVAGENLQAAQSRIADVDMASEMVKFTKANILSQAGTAMLAQANQSSQGVLSLLR
;
A
#
# COMPACT_ATOMS: atom_id res chain seq x y z
N MET A 1 29.82 -50.91 40.03
CA MET A 1 30.75 -50.00 39.34
C MET A 1 31.85 -49.69 40.32
N GLY A 2 33.12 -49.99 39.95
CA GLY A 2 34.25 -49.73 40.84
C GLY A 2 34.46 -48.22 41.05
N PHE A 3 34.72 -47.84 42.26
CA PHE A 3 35.07 -46.42 42.59
C PHE A 3 36.48 -46.17 42.09
N VAL A 4 36.58 -45.33 41.05
CA VAL A 4 37.86 -44.91 40.49
C VAL A 4 38.15 -43.52 41.05
N ILE A 5 39.21 -43.37 41.86
CA ILE A 5 39.53 -42.12 42.60
C ILE A 5 40.06 -40.99 41.68
N ASN A 6 40.72 -41.37 40.58
CA ASN A 6 41.37 -40.42 39.67
C ASN A 6 40.43 -39.72 38.69
N ASN A 7 39.25 -40.29 38.40
CA ASN A 7 38.22 -39.76 37.52
C ASN A 7 36.83 -39.92 38.10
N ASN A 8 36.20 -38.86 38.57
CA ASN A 8 34.83 -38.83 39.04
C ASN A 8 33.83 -38.75 37.91
N LEU A 9 33.48 -39.96 37.33
CA LEU A 9 32.53 -40.07 36.19
C LEU A 9 31.13 -39.55 36.57
N ALA A 10 30.71 -39.67 37.82
CA ALA A 10 29.39 -39.19 38.28
C ALA A 10 29.36 -37.67 38.29
N ALA A 11 30.40 -36.99 38.77
CA ALA A 11 30.52 -35.55 38.76
C ALA A 11 30.58 -35.01 37.32
N ASN A 12 31.33 -35.66 36.45
CA ASN A 12 31.47 -35.29 35.02
C ASN A 12 30.15 -35.44 34.25
N ASN A 13 29.39 -36.49 34.50
CA ASN A 13 28.04 -36.65 33.95
C ASN A 13 27.07 -35.60 34.48
N SER A 14 27.10 -35.32 35.80
CA SER A 14 26.26 -34.27 36.38
C SER A 14 26.60 -32.88 35.86
N TYR A 15 27.88 -32.58 35.64
CA TYR A 15 28.34 -31.35 35.04
C TYR A 15 27.88 -31.17 33.57
N ARG A 16 27.97 -32.22 32.74
CA ARG A 16 27.46 -32.17 31.37
C ARG A 16 25.96 -31.95 31.32
N ASN A 17 25.21 -32.68 32.18
CA ASN A 17 23.76 -32.50 32.26
C ASN A 17 23.38 -31.10 32.76
N LEU A 18 24.11 -30.54 33.71
CA LEU A 18 23.89 -29.18 34.21
C LEU A 18 24.11 -28.14 33.09
N ASN A 19 25.20 -28.28 32.31
CA ASN A 19 25.46 -27.38 31.18
C ASN A 19 24.38 -27.47 30.10
N ALA A 20 23.88 -28.66 29.78
CA ALA A 20 22.78 -28.84 28.84
C ALA A 20 21.49 -28.15 29.38
N THR A 21 21.17 -28.40 30.65
CA THR A 21 20.00 -27.79 31.30
C THR A 21 20.10 -26.26 31.35
N GLN A 22 21.28 -25.71 31.60
CA GLN A 22 21.53 -24.25 31.61
C GLN A 22 21.37 -23.65 30.20
N SER A 23 21.80 -24.38 29.16
CA SER A 23 21.56 -23.98 27.76
C SER A 23 20.05 -23.97 27.42
N ASP A 24 19.34 -25.00 27.82
CA ASP A 24 17.88 -25.11 27.61
C ASP A 24 17.12 -24.03 28.37
N LEU A 25 17.53 -23.73 29.62
CA LEU A 25 16.97 -22.64 30.42
C LEU A 25 17.13 -21.28 29.71
N SER A 26 18.33 -21.01 29.19
CA SER A 26 18.62 -19.77 28.46
C SER A 26 17.80 -19.63 27.18
N LYS A 27 17.64 -20.74 26.42
CA LYS A 27 16.81 -20.76 25.21
C LYS A 27 15.33 -20.55 25.53
N SER A 28 14.80 -21.20 26.57
CA SER A 28 13.42 -21.01 26.99
C SER A 28 13.17 -19.57 27.48
N LEU A 29 14.14 -18.97 28.16
CA LEU A 29 14.07 -17.58 28.61
C LEU A 29 14.07 -16.60 27.43
N GLU A 30 14.88 -16.86 26.41
CA GLU A 30 14.89 -16.10 25.16
C GLU A 30 13.55 -16.16 24.44
N LYS A 31 12.96 -17.36 24.30
CA LYS A 31 11.63 -17.56 23.68
C LYS A 31 10.51 -16.90 24.46
N LEU A 32 10.51 -16.99 25.78
CA LEU A 32 9.53 -16.34 26.65
C LEU A 32 9.64 -14.81 26.61
N SER A 33 10.87 -14.29 26.50
CA SER A 33 11.11 -12.85 26.43
C SER A 33 10.70 -12.24 25.08
N THR A 34 10.89 -12.98 23.97
CA THR A 34 10.55 -12.49 22.62
C THR A 34 9.13 -12.83 22.19
N GLY A 35 8.52 -13.85 22.81
CA GLY A 35 7.25 -14.42 22.37
C GLY A 35 7.37 -15.28 21.11
N LEU A 36 8.59 -15.50 20.59
CA LEU A 36 8.83 -16.22 19.35
C LEU A 36 9.42 -17.62 19.59
N ARG A 37 8.91 -18.62 18.88
CA ARG A 37 9.43 -19.97 18.84
C ARG A 37 10.77 -20.05 18.10
N ILE A 38 10.90 -19.25 17.04
CA ILE A 38 12.07 -19.19 16.16
C ILE A 38 12.69 -17.81 16.32
N ASN A 39 13.82 -17.72 17.02
CA ASN A 39 14.57 -16.50 17.24
C ASN A 39 15.82 -16.40 16.36
N ARG A 40 16.42 -17.55 16.08
CA ARG A 40 17.67 -17.64 15.33
C ARG A 40 17.56 -18.68 14.22
N ALA A 41 18.35 -18.49 13.18
CA ALA A 41 18.43 -19.47 12.09
C ALA A 41 18.81 -20.90 12.56
N GLY A 42 19.51 -21.01 13.70
CA GLY A 42 19.85 -22.28 14.33
C GLY A 42 18.67 -23.01 15.01
N ASP A 43 17.55 -22.34 15.27
CA ASP A 43 16.37 -22.97 15.88
C ASP A 43 15.56 -23.75 14.82
N ASP A 44 15.29 -23.10 13.68
CA ASP A 44 14.58 -23.67 12.53
C ASP A 44 14.85 -22.77 11.30
N ALA A 45 15.80 -23.16 10.47
CA ALA A 45 16.17 -22.38 9.28
C ALA A 45 15.06 -22.32 8.22
N ALA A 46 14.31 -23.43 8.06
CA ALA A 46 13.21 -23.49 7.10
C ALA A 46 12.01 -22.66 7.57
N GLY A 47 11.63 -22.80 8.84
CA GLY A 47 10.58 -22.01 9.46
C GLY A 47 10.90 -20.52 9.47
N LEU A 48 12.15 -20.13 9.71
CA LEU A 48 12.58 -18.74 9.65
C LEU A 48 12.43 -18.17 8.22
N ALA A 49 12.91 -18.86 7.20
CA ALA A 49 12.80 -18.41 5.82
C ALA A 49 11.33 -18.22 5.39
N ILE A 50 10.45 -19.15 5.77
CA ILE A 50 9.01 -19.04 5.48
C ILE A 50 8.38 -17.89 6.25
N SER A 51 8.69 -17.73 7.55
CA SER A 51 8.11 -16.68 8.39
C SER A 51 8.53 -15.28 7.93
N GLU A 52 9.80 -15.09 7.53
CA GLU A 52 10.27 -13.81 6.97
C GLU A 52 9.63 -13.52 5.60
N GLY A 53 9.44 -14.55 4.76
CA GLY A 53 8.70 -14.40 3.50
C GLY A 53 7.24 -13.98 3.72
N LEU A 54 6.55 -14.61 4.67
CA LEU A 54 5.18 -14.24 5.04
C LEU A 54 5.12 -12.82 5.63
N LYS A 55 6.07 -12.46 6.49
CA LYS A 55 6.18 -11.11 7.07
C LYS A 55 6.36 -10.03 5.99
N ALA A 56 7.23 -10.29 5.01
CA ALA A 56 7.39 -9.41 3.86
C ALA A 56 6.09 -9.24 3.06
N GLN A 57 5.32 -10.32 2.87
CA GLN A 57 4.02 -10.26 2.22
C GLN A 57 2.97 -9.51 3.04
N VAL A 58 2.93 -9.68 4.37
CA VAL A 58 2.02 -8.93 5.27
C VAL A 58 2.32 -7.44 5.22
N THR A 59 3.59 -7.05 5.38
CA THR A 59 3.98 -5.64 5.32
C THR A 59 3.77 -5.03 3.94
N GLY A 60 4.04 -5.81 2.88
CA GLY A 60 3.77 -5.43 1.50
C GLY A 60 2.28 -5.23 1.21
N SER A 61 1.42 -6.13 1.70
CA SER A 61 -0.05 -6.00 1.56
C SER A 61 -0.59 -4.76 2.28
N ALA A 62 -0.07 -4.48 3.47
CA ALA A 62 -0.44 -3.27 4.20
C ALA A 62 0.00 -1.98 3.48
N GLN A 63 1.18 -1.98 2.84
CA GLN A 63 1.62 -0.86 2.02
C GLN A 63 0.79 -0.73 0.73
N ALA A 64 0.50 -1.84 0.07
CA ALA A 64 -0.35 -1.86 -1.13
C ALA A 64 -1.77 -1.33 -0.83
N ALA A 65 -2.32 -1.64 0.34
CA ALA A 65 -3.61 -1.07 0.77
C ALA A 65 -3.54 0.45 0.96
N ARG A 66 -2.45 0.98 1.53
CA ARG A 66 -2.23 2.44 1.62
C ARG A 66 -2.10 3.09 0.24
N ASN A 67 -1.30 2.49 -0.65
CA ASN A 67 -1.16 2.98 -2.02
C ASN A 67 -2.51 3.01 -2.76
N ALA A 68 -3.37 2.02 -2.52
CA ALA A 68 -4.72 2.00 -3.09
C ALA A 68 -5.60 3.13 -2.53
N GLN A 69 -5.48 3.47 -1.23
CA GLN A 69 -6.16 4.62 -0.63
C GLN A 69 -5.67 5.95 -1.21
N ASP A 70 -4.36 6.09 -1.41
CA ASP A 70 -3.79 7.26 -2.09
C ASP A 70 -4.33 7.36 -3.52
N GLY A 71 -4.43 6.24 -4.24
CA GLY A 71 -5.06 6.17 -5.55
C GLY A 71 -6.53 6.63 -5.55
N ILE A 72 -7.30 6.25 -4.54
CA ILE A 72 -8.68 6.73 -4.37
C ILE A 72 -8.70 8.25 -4.15
N SER A 73 -7.78 8.80 -3.35
CA SER A 73 -7.67 10.24 -3.11
C SER A 73 -7.35 11.02 -4.40
N VAL A 74 -6.49 10.47 -5.27
CA VAL A 74 -6.22 11.02 -6.60
C VAL A 74 -7.50 11.03 -7.46
N ILE A 75 -8.24 9.91 -7.47
CA ILE A 75 -9.51 9.81 -8.21
C ILE A 75 -10.51 10.86 -7.72
N GLN A 76 -10.69 11.00 -6.41
CA GLN A 76 -11.63 11.96 -5.83
C GLN A 76 -11.25 13.41 -6.17
N THR A 77 -9.96 13.74 -6.14
CA THR A 77 -9.47 15.06 -6.55
C THR A 77 -9.76 15.33 -8.03
N THR A 78 -9.51 14.34 -8.87
CA THR A 78 -9.78 14.42 -10.31
C THR A 78 -11.28 14.54 -10.59
N GLU A 79 -12.11 13.74 -9.92
CA GLU A 79 -13.57 13.76 -10.07
C GLU A 79 -14.18 15.10 -9.64
N GLY A 80 -13.68 15.68 -8.52
CA GLY A 80 -14.09 17.00 -8.09
C GLY A 80 -13.84 18.06 -9.17
N ALA A 81 -12.64 18.08 -9.74
CA ALA A 81 -12.29 19.01 -10.81
C ALA A 81 -13.12 18.76 -12.10
N LEU A 82 -13.35 17.49 -12.47
CA LEU A 82 -14.15 17.13 -13.63
C LEU A 82 -15.64 17.53 -13.46
N THR A 83 -16.15 17.55 -12.23
CA THR A 83 -17.51 17.99 -11.94
C THR A 83 -17.65 19.50 -12.23
N GLU A 84 -16.68 20.32 -11.83
CA GLU A 84 -16.65 21.74 -12.15
C GLU A 84 -16.49 21.99 -13.65
N VAL A 85 -15.58 21.26 -14.31
CA VAL A 85 -15.40 21.34 -15.77
C VAL A 85 -16.70 21.00 -16.48
N HIS A 86 -17.42 19.98 -16.03
CA HIS A 86 -18.72 19.59 -16.61
C HIS A 86 -19.79 20.68 -16.42
N SER A 87 -19.85 21.30 -15.26
CA SER A 87 -20.76 22.42 -14.96
C SER A 87 -20.50 23.63 -15.87
N ILE A 88 -19.23 23.99 -16.04
CA ILE A 88 -18.83 25.09 -16.94
C ILE A 88 -19.22 24.77 -18.39
N LEU A 89 -18.96 23.56 -18.85
CA LEU A 89 -19.34 23.16 -20.23
C LEU A 89 -20.84 23.20 -20.44
N GLN A 90 -21.65 22.81 -19.45
CA GLN A 90 -23.11 22.94 -19.55
C GLN A 90 -23.51 24.41 -19.65
N ARG A 91 -22.92 25.31 -18.86
CA ARG A 91 -23.19 26.74 -18.96
C ARG A 91 -22.78 27.31 -20.33
N MET A 92 -21.61 26.91 -20.85
CA MET A 92 -21.15 27.28 -22.19
C MET A 92 -22.11 26.76 -23.29
N ARG A 93 -22.64 25.56 -23.10
CA ARG A 93 -23.65 24.99 -24.02
C ARG A 93 -24.93 25.84 -24.05
N ASP A 94 -25.44 26.24 -22.87
CA ASP A 94 -26.62 27.11 -22.78
C ASP A 94 -26.38 28.45 -23.48
N LEU A 95 -25.21 29.06 -23.29
CA LEU A 95 -24.81 30.28 -23.97
C LEU A 95 -24.71 30.08 -25.50
N ALA A 96 -24.18 28.96 -25.96
CA ALA A 96 -24.09 28.64 -27.37
C ALA A 96 -25.50 28.45 -28.02
N VAL A 97 -26.41 27.78 -27.29
CA VAL A 97 -27.81 27.64 -27.71
C VAL A 97 -28.50 29.01 -27.75
N GLN A 98 -28.27 29.86 -26.76
CA GLN A 98 -28.79 31.22 -26.77
C GLN A 98 -28.22 32.03 -27.95
N GLY A 99 -26.91 31.93 -28.23
CA GLY A 99 -26.26 32.62 -29.35
C GLY A 99 -26.72 32.14 -30.74
N ALA A 100 -27.20 30.89 -30.83
CA ALA A 100 -27.72 30.31 -32.07
C ALA A 100 -29.07 30.90 -32.48
N SER A 101 -29.78 31.60 -31.57
CA SER A 101 -31.08 32.21 -31.89
C SER A 101 -30.89 33.48 -32.72
N ASP A 102 -31.63 33.57 -33.82
CA ASP A 102 -31.64 34.79 -34.66
C ASP A 102 -32.37 36.01 -34.06
N THR A 103 -32.97 35.81 -32.89
CA THR A 103 -33.55 36.92 -32.09
C THR A 103 -32.50 37.81 -31.46
N ASN A 104 -31.24 37.38 -31.39
CA ASN A 104 -30.14 38.13 -30.79
C ASN A 104 -29.51 39.06 -31.83
N ASN A 105 -29.35 40.32 -31.47
CA ASN A 105 -28.58 41.30 -32.24
C ASN A 105 -27.05 41.07 -32.07
N ALA A 106 -26.25 41.83 -32.81
CA ALA A 106 -24.78 41.71 -32.77
C ALA A 106 -24.19 42.00 -31.39
N ASP A 107 -24.76 42.98 -30.67
CA ASP A 107 -24.30 43.35 -29.33
C ASP A 107 -24.60 42.25 -28.30
N ALA A 108 -25.80 41.67 -28.37
CA ALA A 108 -26.17 40.53 -27.50
C ALA A 108 -25.27 39.31 -27.76
N ARG A 109 -24.96 38.98 -29.01
CA ARG A 109 -24.05 37.92 -29.38
C ARG A 109 -22.62 38.18 -28.89
N THR A 110 -22.17 39.44 -28.93
CA THR A 110 -20.88 39.84 -28.38
C THR A 110 -20.83 39.66 -26.85
N ALA A 111 -21.89 40.02 -26.14
CA ALA A 111 -21.98 39.81 -24.69
C ALA A 111 -21.93 38.30 -24.32
N ILE A 112 -22.70 37.48 -25.06
CA ILE A 112 -22.68 36.01 -24.90
C ILE A 112 -21.28 35.41 -25.17
N LYS A 113 -20.61 35.91 -26.22
CA LYS A 113 -19.25 35.54 -26.55
C LYS A 113 -18.26 35.85 -25.44
N ASN A 114 -18.34 37.08 -24.87
CA ASN A 114 -17.44 37.50 -23.78
C ASN A 114 -17.62 36.63 -22.52
N GLU A 115 -18.86 36.25 -22.18
CA GLU A 115 -19.13 35.32 -21.09
C GLU A 115 -18.56 33.91 -21.42
N GLY A 116 -18.78 33.41 -22.63
CA GLY A 116 -18.23 32.11 -23.08
C GLY A 116 -16.72 32.08 -23.08
N ASP A 117 -16.06 33.15 -23.56
CA ASP A 117 -14.60 33.29 -23.52
C ASP A 117 -14.05 33.30 -22.08
N SER A 118 -14.75 34.00 -21.15
CA SER A 118 -14.37 33.99 -19.73
C SER A 118 -14.49 32.59 -19.09
N LEU A 119 -15.53 31.86 -19.42
CA LEU A 119 -15.71 30.47 -19.00
C LEU A 119 -14.64 29.55 -19.62
N GLY A 120 -14.27 29.79 -20.88
CA GLY A 120 -13.17 29.07 -21.55
C GLY A 120 -11.81 29.30 -20.87
N GLN A 121 -11.52 30.54 -20.42
CA GLN A 121 -10.33 30.84 -19.63
C GLN A 121 -10.33 30.13 -18.27
N GLU A 122 -11.49 30.03 -17.61
CA GLU A 122 -11.62 29.31 -16.36
C GLU A 122 -11.44 27.79 -16.54
N LEU A 123 -11.94 27.21 -17.66
CA LEU A 123 -11.64 25.84 -18.02
C LEU A 123 -10.14 25.60 -18.19
N ASP A 124 -9.44 26.48 -18.89
CA ASP A 124 -7.99 26.39 -19.07
C ASP A 124 -7.25 26.49 -17.71
N ARG A 125 -7.69 27.39 -16.85
CA ARG A 125 -7.14 27.55 -15.49
C ARG A 125 -7.33 26.28 -14.66
N LEU A 126 -8.54 25.69 -14.68
CA LEU A 126 -8.85 24.46 -13.93
C LEU A 126 -8.04 23.27 -14.46
N THR A 127 -7.96 23.10 -15.79
CA THR A 127 -7.21 21.99 -16.40
C THR A 127 -5.70 22.08 -16.12
N LYS A 128 -5.15 23.31 -16.04
CA LYS A 128 -3.72 23.52 -15.71
C LYS A 128 -3.43 23.54 -14.22
N GLY A 129 -4.40 23.93 -13.39
CA GLY A 129 -4.22 24.10 -11.95
C GLY A 129 -4.49 22.82 -11.14
N THR A 130 -5.21 21.86 -11.70
CA THR A 130 -5.54 20.62 -10.96
C THR A 130 -4.36 19.69 -10.94
N ASN A 131 -3.69 19.59 -9.79
CA ASN A 131 -2.58 18.70 -9.55
C ASN A 131 -2.73 17.96 -8.22
N PHE A 132 -2.04 16.80 -8.12
CA PHE A 132 -1.90 16.05 -6.89
C PHE A 132 -0.41 15.72 -6.70
N ASN A 133 0.20 16.23 -5.65
CA ASN A 133 1.62 16.05 -5.36
C ASN A 133 2.55 16.35 -6.56
N GLY A 134 2.25 17.42 -7.32
CA GLY A 134 3.04 17.83 -8.49
C GLY A 134 2.77 17.05 -9.78
N ILE A 135 1.79 16.15 -9.78
CA ILE A 135 1.32 15.43 -10.96
C ILE A 135 0.07 16.13 -11.48
N ASP A 136 0.13 16.63 -12.71
CA ASP A 136 -1.01 17.27 -13.37
C ASP A 136 -2.06 16.21 -13.76
N LEU A 137 -3.25 16.28 -13.18
CA LEU A 137 -4.27 15.26 -13.35
C LEU A 137 -5.10 15.42 -14.63
N LEU A 138 -5.32 16.66 -15.09
CA LEU A 138 -6.19 16.93 -16.24
C LEU A 138 -5.44 17.16 -17.55
N LYS A 139 -4.12 17.07 -17.54
CA LYS A 139 -3.24 17.13 -18.72
C LYS A 139 -2.69 15.77 -19.14
N GLY A 140 -3.41 14.69 -18.83
CA GLY A 140 -2.95 13.34 -19.15
C GLY A 140 -1.84 12.83 -18.23
N ALA A 141 -1.93 13.12 -16.92
CA ALA A 141 -0.97 12.68 -15.89
C ALA A 141 0.49 12.99 -16.26
N THR A 142 0.76 14.26 -16.60
CA THR A 142 2.12 14.77 -16.85
C THR A 142 2.68 15.42 -15.59
N GLY A 143 3.99 15.42 -15.38
CA GLY A 143 4.61 16.09 -14.23
C GLY A 143 5.87 15.39 -13.73
N ALA A 144 6.50 15.96 -12.70
CA ALA A 144 7.69 15.42 -12.07
C ALA A 144 7.35 14.10 -11.35
N GLY A 145 7.93 12.99 -11.79
CA GLY A 145 7.75 11.66 -11.19
C GLY A 145 6.91 10.67 -12.00
N VAL A 146 6.21 11.14 -13.05
CA VAL A 146 5.56 10.23 -14.00
C VAL A 146 6.62 9.82 -15.04
N THR A 147 7.04 8.56 -14.99
CA THR A 147 8.03 8.03 -15.96
C THR A 147 7.40 8.02 -17.35
N ALA A 148 8.10 8.54 -18.33
CA ALA A 148 7.69 8.61 -19.75
C ALA A 148 7.39 7.24 -20.40
N THR A 149 7.55 6.14 -19.65
CA THR A 149 7.20 4.76 -20.03
C THR A 149 5.75 4.41 -19.74
N ALA A 150 5.05 5.21 -18.91
CA ALA A 150 3.62 5.05 -18.77
C ALA A 150 2.92 5.60 -20.02
N THR A 151 1.93 4.89 -20.54
CA THR A 151 1.07 5.39 -21.61
C THR A 151 0.59 6.80 -21.22
N PRO A 152 0.79 7.83 -22.05
CA PRO A 152 0.32 9.17 -21.73
C PRO A 152 -1.14 9.12 -21.30
N GLY A 153 -1.46 9.69 -20.13
CA GLY A 153 -2.83 9.64 -19.59
C GLY A 153 -3.15 8.47 -18.69
N SER A 154 -2.18 7.72 -18.15
CA SER A 154 -2.43 6.69 -17.15
C SER A 154 -1.49 6.82 -15.94
N LEU A 155 -2.05 6.74 -14.74
CA LEU A 155 -1.32 6.63 -13.48
C LEU A 155 -1.36 5.18 -13.01
N GLU A 156 -0.20 4.61 -12.71
CA GLU A 156 -0.09 3.22 -12.27
C GLU A 156 0.08 3.16 -10.75
N ILE A 157 -0.86 2.52 -10.06
CA ILE A 157 -0.86 2.35 -8.62
C ILE A 157 -0.46 0.92 -8.29
N GLN A 158 0.62 0.75 -7.52
CA GLN A 158 1.07 -0.55 -7.04
C GLN A 158 0.16 -1.04 -5.91
N VAL A 159 -0.56 -2.13 -6.16
CA VAL A 159 -1.55 -2.74 -5.24
C VAL A 159 -1.24 -4.20 -4.92
N GLY A 160 -0.12 -4.71 -5.38
CA GLY A 160 0.36 -6.07 -5.08
C GLY A 160 1.73 -6.05 -4.42
N THR A 161 2.11 -7.17 -3.83
CA THR A 161 3.40 -7.37 -3.16
C THR A 161 4.51 -7.85 -4.11
N GLY A 162 4.16 -8.19 -5.34
CA GLY A 162 5.08 -8.63 -6.39
C GLY A 162 5.57 -7.48 -7.26
N GLY A 163 6.42 -7.81 -8.24
CA GLY A 163 6.97 -6.87 -9.21
C GLY A 163 6.38 -7.02 -10.62
N THR A 164 5.24 -7.69 -10.77
CA THR A 164 4.66 -7.98 -12.09
C THR A 164 3.68 -6.89 -12.48
N SER A 165 4.08 -6.04 -13.45
CA SER A 165 3.18 -5.04 -14.01
C SER A 165 1.92 -5.69 -14.61
N GLY A 166 0.75 -5.13 -14.29
CA GLY A 166 -0.54 -5.63 -14.76
C GLY A 166 -1.25 -6.61 -13.82
N THR A 167 -0.52 -7.36 -12.99
CA THR A 167 -1.12 -8.19 -11.93
C THR A 167 -1.08 -7.47 -10.59
N ASP A 168 0.05 -6.84 -10.28
CA ASP A 168 0.29 -6.17 -9.01
C ASP A 168 0.03 -4.66 -9.07
N SER A 169 -0.41 -4.13 -10.21
CA SER A 169 -0.70 -2.72 -10.41
C SER A 169 -2.07 -2.50 -11.04
N ILE A 170 -2.71 -1.40 -10.65
CA ILE A 170 -3.96 -0.91 -11.25
C ILE A 170 -3.64 0.39 -11.98
N LYS A 171 -3.97 0.44 -13.27
CA LYS A 171 -3.84 1.64 -14.09
C LYS A 171 -5.11 2.47 -13.99
N ILE A 172 -4.98 3.71 -13.55
CA ILE A 172 -6.01 4.72 -13.53
C ILE A 172 -5.83 5.54 -14.82
N LYS A 173 -6.81 5.51 -15.70
CA LYS A 173 -6.80 6.35 -16.90
C LYS A 173 -7.19 7.76 -16.51
N VAL A 174 -6.25 8.68 -16.65
CA VAL A 174 -6.45 10.12 -16.47
C VAL A 174 -6.30 10.72 -17.85
N GLY A 175 -7.40 10.88 -18.57
CA GLY A 175 -7.41 11.39 -19.93
C GLY A 175 -6.93 12.85 -19.99
N ASP A 176 -6.42 13.24 -21.15
CA ASP A 176 -6.08 14.64 -21.42
C ASP A 176 -7.35 15.47 -21.68
N VAL A 177 -7.84 16.08 -20.61
CA VAL A 177 -9.00 16.98 -20.66
C VAL A 177 -8.62 18.28 -21.35
N SER A 178 -7.36 18.73 -21.24
CA SER A 178 -6.91 19.99 -21.85
C SER A 178 -7.03 19.91 -23.38
N THR A 179 -6.78 18.75 -24.00
CA THR A 179 -7.01 18.54 -25.42
C THR A 179 -8.51 18.45 -25.75
N ALA A 180 -9.31 17.82 -24.88
CA ALA A 180 -10.75 17.66 -25.11
C ALA A 180 -11.50 19.03 -25.05
N VAL A 181 -11.03 19.94 -24.21
CA VAL A 181 -11.62 21.30 -24.08
C VAL A 181 -10.79 22.39 -24.76
N GLY A 182 -9.60 22.07 -25.27
CA GLY A 182 -8.67 23.03 -25.87
C GLY A 182 -9.25 23.78 -27.09
N ALA A 183 -10.15 23.13 -27.83
CA ALA A 183 -10.91 23.76 -28.90
C ALA A 183 -11.97 24.78 -28.44
N LEU A 184 -12.17 24.90 -27.09
CA LEU A 184 -13.14 25.81 -26.47
C LEU A 184 -12.47 26.80 -25.51
N SER A 185 -11.18 26.58 -25.19
CA SER A 185 -10.47 27.26 -24.10
C SER A 185 -9.17 27.97 -24.53
N SER A 186 -8.96 28.26 -25.83
CA SER A 186 -7.69 28.86 -26.27
C SER A 186 -7.41 30.20 -25.62
N ALA A 187 -6.47 30.21 -24.66
CA ALA A 187 -6.00 31.41 -23.96
C ALA A 187 -5.21 32.37 -24.89
N THR A 188 -4.89 31.95 -26.13
CA THR A 188 -4.01 32.70 -27.05
C THR A 188 -4.69 33.19 -28.32
N THR A 189 -5.89 32.70 -28.64
CA THR A 189 -6.62 33.14 -29.82
C THR A 189 -8.07 33.44 -29.43
N ALA A 190 -8.45 34.72 -29.40
CA ALA A 190 -9.84 35.12 -29.27
C ALA A 190 -10.60 34.52 -30.49
N GLY A 191 -11.38 33.46 -30.26
CA GLY A 191 -12.15 32.91 -31.37
C GLY A 191 -12.65 31.49 -31.27
N ASP A 192 -12.38 30.76 -30.19
CA ASP A 192 -12.78 29.33 -30.11
C ASP A 192 -14.23 29.13 -29.64
N PHE A 193 -14.77 30.06 -28.85
CA PHE A 193 -16.22 30.12 -28.56
C PHE A 193 -16.90 31.04 -29.57
N LEU A 194 -17.28 30.47 -30.72
CA LEU A 194 -17.85 31.23 -31.85
C LEU A 194 -19.39 31.17 -31.77
N VAL A 195 -20.01 32.33 -31.58
CA VAL A 195 -21.47 32.52 -31.57
C VAL A 195 -21.92 33.73 -32.36
N ASP A 196 -21.02 34.27 -33.20
CA ASP A 196 -21.25 35.43 -34.10
C ASP A 196 -22.34 35.17 -35.12
N THR A 197 -22.45 33.92 -35.60
CA THR A 197 -23.49 33.46 -36.52
C THR A 197 -24.21 32.22 -35.94
N ALA A 198 -25.44 31.99 -36.39
CA ALA A 198 -26.20 30.78 -35.97
C ALA A 198 -25.46 29.48 -36.36
N THR A 199 -24.80 29.46 -37.53
CA THR A 199 -24.01 28.33 -38.01
C THR A 199 -22.79 28.05 -37.12
N ASN A 200 -22.05 29.11 -36.72
CA ASN A 200 -20.91 28.98 -35.81
C ASN A 200 -21.32 28.54 -34.42
N ALA A 201 -22.44 29.08 -33.93
CA ALA A 201 -23.02 28.67 -32.62
C ALA A 201 -23.41 27.17 -32.65
N GLN A 202 -24.02 26.67 -33.72
CA GLN A 202 -24.32 25.24 -33.88
C GLN A 202 -23.05 24.37 -33.93
N ALA A 203 -21.99 24.80 -34.62
CA ALA A 203 -20.72 24.12 -34.60
C ALA A 203 -20.07 24.08 -33.22
N THR A 204 -20.19 25.20 -32.46
CA THR A 204 -19.72 25.28 -31.06
C THR A 204 -20.50 24.36 -30.14
N ILE A 205 -21.80 24.23 -30.29
CA ILE A 205 -22.64 23.26 -29.54
C ILE A 205 -22.10 21.83 -29.80
N GLY A 206 -21.82 21.47 -31.06
CA GLY A 206 -21.30 20.14 -31.41
C GLY A 206 -19.93 19.84 -30.77
N LYS A 207 -19.04 20.85 -30.68
CA LYS A 207 -17.75 20.74 -29.96
C LYS A 207 -17.95 20.52 -28.46
N ILE A 208 -18.86 21.28 -27.83
CA ILE A 208 -19.18 21.19 -26.40
C ILE A 208 -19.82 19.81 -26.10
N ASP A 209 -20.76 19.35 -26.91
CA ASP A 209 -21.39 18.05 -26.72
C ASP A 209 -20.36 16.91 -26.79
N THR A 210 -19.36 17.03 -27.68
CA THR A 210 -18.25 16.08 -27.78
C THR A 210 -17.36 16.13 -26.53
N ALA A 211 -17.03 17.31 -26.01
CA ALA A 211 -16.27 17.50 -24.78
C ALA A 211 -17.01 16.92 -23.57
N ILE A 212 -18.31 17.18 -23.43
CA ILE A 212 -19.16 16.62 -22.37
C ILE A 212 -19.15 15.08 -22.42
N LYS A 213 -19.23 14.51 -23.61
CA LYS A 213 -19.21 13.05 -23.83
C LYS A 213 -17.87 12.44 -23.37
N ASN A 214 -16.76 13.08 -23.74
CA ASN A 214 -15.42 12.63 -23.36
C ASN A 214 -15.21 12.70 -21.84
N ILE A 215 -15.63 13.79 -21.20
CA ILE A 215 -15.55 13.96 -19.75
C ILE A 215 -16.42 12.92 -19.02
N SER A 216 -17.64 12.68 -19.52
CA SER A 216 -18.54 11.67 -18.94
C SER A 216 -17.94 10.26 -19.04
N ALA A 217 -17.30 9.92 -20.16
CA ALA A 217 -16.61 8.64 -20.32
C ALA A 217 -15.43 8.52 -19.34
N GLN A 218 -14.65 9.59 -19.20
CA GLN A 218 -13.53 9.62 -18.24
C GLN A 218 -13.99 9.47 -16.79
N ARG A 219 -15.07 10.12 -16.39
CA ARG A 219 -15.66 9.96 -15.06
C ARG A 219 -16.13 8.53 -14.83
N ALA A 220 -16.71 7.89 -15.83
CA ALA A 220 -17.10 6.47 -15.76
C ALA A 220 -15.88 5.54 -15.56
N ASP A 221 -14.78 5.80 -16.29
CA ASP A 221 -13.52 5.04 -16.12
C ASP A 221 -12.92 5.25 -14.72
N LEU A 222 -12.95 6.47 -14.18
CA LEU A 222 -12.49 6.77 -12.82
C LEU A 222 -13.35 6.08 -11.76
N GLY A 223 -14.68 6.10 -11.90
CA GLY A 223 -15.59 5.40 -11.01
C GLY A 223 -15.37 3.88 -11.03
N ALA A 224 -15.14 3.30 -12.21
CA ALA A 224 -14.80 1.89 -12.32
C ALA A 224 -13.44 1.56 -11.64
N ALA A 225 -12.45 2.43 -11.79
CA ALA A 225 -11.14 2.28 -11.15
C ALA A 225 -11.26 2.40 -9.62
N GLN A 226 -12.06 3.33 -9.10
CA GLN A 226 -12.33 3.45 -7.67
C GLN A 226 -12.94 2.17 -7.10
N ASN A 227 -13.99 1.64 -7.71
CA ASN A 227 -14.61 0.38 -7.28
C ASN A 227 -13.60 -0.78 -7.26
N ARG A 228 -12.73 -0.86 -8.27
CA ARG A 228 -11.66 -1.87 -8.32
C ARG A 228 -10.67 -1.70 -7.17
N LEU A 229 -10.25 -0.48 -6.86
CA LEU A 229 -9.34 -0.20 -5.73
C LEU A 229 -10.00 -0.58 -4.39
N GLU A 230 -11.27 -0.26 -4.18
CA GLU A 230 -12.01 -0.62 -2.97
C GLU A 230 -12.10 -2.14 -2.78
N HIS A 231 -12.40 -2.88 -3.86
CA HIS A 231 -12.39 -4.34 -3.80
C HIS A 231 -10.99 -4.91 -3.53
N THR A 232 -9.96 -4.30 -4.12
CA THR A 232 -8.57 -4.70 -3.90
C THR A 232 -8.14 -4.46 -2.45
N ILE A 233 -8.50 -3.31 -1.84
CA ILE A 233 -8.24 -3.04 -0.42
C ILE A 233 -8.88 -4.11 0.48
N LYS A 234 -10.14 -4.47 0.22
CA LYS A 234 -10.82 -5.53 0.99
C LYS A 234 -10.09 -6.88 0.86
N SER A 235 -9.68 -7.23 -0.36
CA SER A 235 -8.93 -8.48 -0.62
C SER A 235 -7.56 -8.47 0.05
N LEU A 236 -6.83 -7.36 0.00
CA LEU A 236 -5.51 -7.19 0.64
C LEU A 236 -5.60 -7.31 2.16
N ASN A 237 -6.63 -6.73 2.78
CA ASN A 237 -6.84 -6.83 4.22
C ASN A 237 -7.10 -8.27 4.66
N VAL A 238 -7.98 -9.00 3.94
CA VAL A 238 -8.25 -10.42 4.23
C VAL A 238 -7.01 -11.28 3.99
N ALA A 239 -6.28 -11.03 2.89
CA ALA A 239 -5.03 -11.74 2.62
C ALA A 239 -3.98 -11.47 3.69
N GLY A 240 -3.81 -10.21 4.11
CA GLY A 240 -2.89 -9.80 5.18
C GLY A 240 -3.22 -10.50 6.51
N GLU A 241 -4.48 -10.54 6.91
CA GLU A 241 -4.92 -11.25 8.14
C GLU A 241 -4.60 -12.75 8.07
N ASN A 242 -4.91 -13.41 6.96
CA ASN A 242 -4.60 -14.82 6.78
C ASN A 242 -3.09 -15.11 6.79
N LEU A 243 -2.30 -14.26 6.13
CA LEU A 243 -0.84 -14.37 6.11
C LEU A 243 -0.25 -14.14 7.50
N GLN A 244 -0.75 -13.18 8.25
CA GLN A 244 -0.35 -12.91 9.63
C GLN A 244 -0.70 -14.08 10.55
N ALA A 245 -1.89 -14.68 10.41
CA ALA A 245 -2.26 -15.87 11.16
C ALA A 245 -1.39 -17.09 10.79
N ALA A 246 -0.97 -17.22 9.54
CA ALA A 246 -0.03 -18.26 9.10
C ALA A 246 1.37 -18.01 9.67
N GLN A 247 1.86 -16.78 9.65
CA GLN A 247 3.13 -16.39 10.25
C GLN A 247 3.15 -16.68 11.76
N SER A 248 2.09 -16.31 12.48
CA SER A 248 1.93 -16.56 13.93
C SER A 248 2.05 -18.05 14.26
N ARG A 249 1.38 -18.92 13.51
CA ARG A 249 1.48 -20.38 13.71
C ARG A 249 2.90 -20.93 13.52
N ILE A 250 3.73 -20.28 12.71
CA ILE A 250 5.12 -20.71 12.45
C ILE A 250 6.07 -20.07 13.46
N ALA A 251 5.95 -18.78 13.73
CA ALA A 251 6.95 -18.00 14.45
C ALA A 251 6.65 -17.85 15.94
N ASP A 252 5.38 -17.84 16.36
CA ASP A 252 5.00 -17.54 17.75
C ASP A 252 5.13 -18.77 18.65
N VAL A 253 5.45 -18.53 19.92
CA VAL A 253 5.59 -19.57 20.94
C VAL A 253 4.28 -19.76 21.72
N ASP A 254 3.93 -20.99 22.03
CA ASP A 254 2.95 -21.29 23.06
C ASP A 254 3.56 -21.02 24.44
N MET A 255 3.19 -19.86 25.00
CA MET A 255 3.70 -19.38 26.28
C MET A 255 3.46 -20.37 27.43
N ALA A 256 2.30 -21.06 27.44
CA ALA A 256 1.98 -22.01 28.50
C ALA A 256 2.91 -23.24 28.45
N SER A 257 3.10 -23.79 27.26
CA SER A 257 4.01 -24.92 27.05
C SER A 257 5.47 -24.56 27.34
N GLU A 258 5.93 -23.37 26.93
CA GLU A 258 7.30 -22.94 27.16
C GLU A 258 7.58 -22.58 28.62
N MET A 259 6.60 -22.03 29.37
CA MET A 259 6.70 -21.83 30.83
C MET A 259 6.87 -23.13 31.60
N VAL A 260 6.19 -24.22 31.18
CA VAL A 260 6.39 -25.54 31.75
C VAL A 260 7.82 -26.03 31.51
N LYS A 261 8.35 -25.86 30.28
CA LYS A 261 9.75 -26.23 29.97
C LYS A 261 10.75 -25.41 30.79
N PHE A 262 10.53 -24.09 30.89
CA PHE A 262 11.36 -23.21 31.69
C PHE A 262 11.37 -23.63 33.17
N THR A 263 10.19 -23.88 33.77
CA THR A 263 10.08 -24.32 35.15
C THR A 263 10.79 -25.65 35.38
N LYS A 264 10.60 -26.61 34.45
CA LYS A 264 11.29 -27.90 34.47
C LYS A 264 12.82 -27.73 34.41
N ALA A 265 13.32 -26.91 33.49
CA ALA A 265 14.74 -26.65 33.36
C ALA A 265 15.32 -25.97 34.63
N ASN A 266 14.57 -25.04 35.23
CA ASN A 266 14.96 -24.37 36.46
C ASN A 266 15.06 -25.37 37.62
N ILE A 267 14.09 -26.24 37.83
CA ILE A 267 14.13 -27.29 38.84
C ILE A 267 15.28 -28.25 38.60
N LEU A 268 15.50 -28.67 37.33
CA LEU A 268 16.61 -29.54 36.96
C LEU A 268 17.98 -28.89 37.18
N SER A 269 18.10 -27.57 36.96
CA SER A 269 19.32 -26.81 37.23
C SER A 269 19.64 -26.81 38.71
N GLN A 270 18.63 -26.54 39.57
CA GLN A 270 18.79 -26.59 41.04
C GLN A 270 19.14 -28.01 41.53
N ALA A 271 18.44 -29.02 41.02
CA ALA A 271 18.74 -30.41 41.34
C ALA A 271 20.12 -30.83 40.89
N GLY A 272 20.55 -30.37 39.66
CA GLY A 272 21.87 -30.65 39.08
C GLY A 272 23.03 -30.08 39.92
N THR A 273 22.87 -28.87 40.47
CA THR A 273 23.88 -28.28 41.38
C THR A 273 23.97 -29.08 42.68
N ALA A 274 22.84 -29.50 43.26
CA ALA A 274 22.82 -30.35 44.45
C ALA A 274 23.47 -31.71 44.20
N MET A 275 23.15 -32.35 43.05
CA MET A 275 23.74 -33.65 42.67
C MET A 275 25.24 -33.52 42.40
N LEU A 276 25.72 -32.42 41.81
CA LEU A 276 27.14 -32.18 41.61
C LEU A 276 27.87 -32.06 42.97
N ALA A 277 27.30 -31.34 43.93
CA ALA A 277 27.82 -31.22 45.30
C ALA A 277 27.89 -32.60 45.98
N GLN A 278 26.85 -33.42 45.86
CA GLN A 278 26.79 -34.75 46.41
C GLN A 278 27.81 -35.71 45.75
N ALA A 279 27.98 -35.62 44.41
CA ALA A 279 28.98 -36.42 43.71
C ALA A 279 30.42 -36.08 44.11
N ASN A 280 30.70 -34.81 44.39
CA ASN A 280 32.01 -34.37 44.92
C ASN A 280 32.24 -34.80 46.34
N GLN A 281 31.23 -34.75 47.22
CA GLN A 281 31.36 -35.25 48.61
C GLN A 281 31.57 -36.75 48.70
N SER A 282 30.97 -37.57 47.82
CA SER A 282 31.16 -38.98 47.82
C SER A 282 32.62 -39.39 47.51
N SER A 283 33.32 -38.69 46.61
CA SER A 283 34.72 -38.96 46.31
C SER A 283 35.66 -38.49 47.44
N GLN A 284 35.33 -37.44 48.18
CA GLN A 284 36.05 -36.97 49.34
C GLN A 284 35.93 -37.94 50.54
N GLY A 285 34.74 -38.52 50.73
CA GLY A 285 34.50 -39.51 51.75
C GLY A 285 35.34 -40.78 51.59
N VAL A 286 35.54 -41.25 50.31
CA VAL A 286 36.44 -42.36 50.02
C VAL A 286 37.90 -41.99 50.30
N LEU A 287 38.33 -40.75 50.03
CA LEU A 287 39.66 -40.29 50.30
C LEU A 287 39.95 -40.20 51.82
N SER A 288 38.93 -39.85 52.63
CA SER A 288 39.06 -39.76 54.09
C SER A 288 39.13 -41.14 54.79
N LEU A 289 38.60 -42.21 54.14
CA LEU A 289 38.69 -43.58 54.59
C LEU A 289 40.06 -44.25 54.24
N LEU A 290 40.80 -43.65 53.33
CA LEU A 290 42.15 -44.12 52.91
C LEU A 290 43.28 -43.38 53.65
N ARG A 291 42.96 -42.46 54.50
CA ARG A 291 43.89 -41.71 55.37
C ARG A 291 43.82 -42.25 56.80
#